data_7b4aac0c8f4f3b268fdcc09373f2e3a8
#
_entry.id   7b4aac0c8f4f3b268fdcc09373f2e3a8
#
_cell.length_a   1.000
_cell.length_b   1.000
_cell.length_c   1.000
_cell.angle_alpha   90.00
_cell.angle_beta   90.00
_cell.angle_gamma   90.00
#
_symmetry.space_group_name_H-M   'P 1'
#
loop_
_entity.id
_entity.type
_entity.pdbx_description
1 polymer ?
#
loop_
_entity_poly.entity_id
_entity_poly.type
_entity_poly.pdbx_seq_one_letter_code
_entity_poly.pdbx_strand_id
1 'polypeptide(L)'
;DRCTALDNFEMLVEQVDNANNMEPLGMWPPVLSLLEPHVASDERILVAAAWVVGTAVQNNDKAQAVALSKNALPRILTLLDDVSKEALCSKAVYALSAMLKHYPAAVQQFTSLHGWSKLQALLAHVPSLGVRRKVAFLLNQLLLQARDAQEAKHTTGAVAGRDLPAAS
;
A
#
# COMPACT_ATOMS: atom_id res chain seq x y z
N ASP A 1 2.28 22.00 -15.51
CA ASP A 1 1.04 21.24 -15.68
C ASP A 1 0.74 20.41 -14.42
N ARG A 2 -0.37 19.65 -14.39
CA ARG A 2 -0.75 18.86 -13.19
C ARG A 2 0.23 17.73 -12.90
N CYS A 3 0.78 17.10 -13.91
CA CYS A 3 1.77 16.03 -13.73
C CYS A 3 3.03 16.58 -13.08
N THR A 4 3.57 17.68 -13.58
CA THR A 4 4.75 18.34 -13.00
C THR A 4 4.50 18.74 -11.53
N ALA A 5 3.29 19.21 -11.20
CA ALA A 5 2.94 19.56 -9.81
C ALA A 5 2.93 18.31 -8.91
N LEU A 6 2.41 17.17 -9.40
CA LEU A 6 2.41 15.91 -8.67
C LEU A 6 3.82 15.32 -8.53
N ASP A 7 4.66 15.43 -9.57
CA ASP A 7 6.05 14.97 -9.50
C ASP A 7 6.83 15.80 -8.45
N ASN A 8 6.67 17.10 -8.43
CA ASN A 8 7.27 17.96 -7.42
C ASN A 8 6.72 17.64 -6.01
N PHE A 9 5.43 17.33 -5.91
CA PHE A 9 4.82 16.98 -4.63
C PHE A 9 5.30 15.62 -4.13
N GLU A 10 5.51 14.65 -5.01
CA GLU A 10 6.10 13.37 -4.68
C GLU A 10 7.51 13.55 -4.06
N MET A 11 8.37 14.35 -4.67
CA MET A 11 9.69 14.68 -4.12
C MET A 11 9.62 15.32 -2.73
N LEU A 12 8.59 16.14 -2.47
CA LEU A 12 8.40 16.75 -1.15
C LEU A 12 8.00 15.71 -0.10
N VAL A 13 7.11 14.78 -0.42
CA VAL A 13 6.62 13.76 0.53
C VAL A 13 7.59 12.59 0.73
N GLU A 14 8.71 12.52 0.02
CA GLU A 14 9.84 11.66 0.38
C GLU A 14 10.35 11.96 1.81
N GLN A 15 10.23 13.21 2.26
CA GLN A 15 10.54 13.58 3.64
C GLN A 15 9.38 13.20 4.55
N VAL A 16 9.66 12.39 5.59
CA VAL A 16 8.66 11.86 6.53
C VAL A 16 7.82 12.97 7.18
N ASP A 17 8.44 14.09 7.52
CA ASP A 17 7.72 15.23 8.12
C ASP A 17 6.74 15.86 7.14
N ASN A 18 7.11 15.99 5.87
CA ASN A 18 6.21 16.50 4.83
C ASN A 18 5.04 15.53 4.57
N ALA A 19 5.31 14.22 4.51
CA ALA A 19 4.26 13.22 4.41
C ALA A 19 3.29 13.27 5.60
N ASN A 20 3.79 13.45 6.81
CA ASN A 20 2.96 13.60 8.01
C ASN A 20 2.17 14.92 8.02
N ASN A 21 2.70 15.99 7.41
CA ASN A 21 2.01 17.27 7.29
C ASN A 21 0.86 17.25 6.26
N MET A 22 0.77 16.23 5.40
CA MET A 22 -0.37 16.10 4.47
C MET A 22 -1.72 16.10 5.18
N GLU A 23 -1.80 15.52 6.38
CA GLU A 23 -3.06 15.48 7.14
C GLU A 23 -3.48 16.84 7.66
N PRO A 24 -2.69 17.56 8.48
CA PRO A 24 -3.08 18.87 9.00
C PRO A 24 -3.25 19.92 7.89
N LEU A 25 -2.59 19.74 6.73
CA LEU A 25 -2.75 20.63 5.57
C LEU A 25 -3.95 20.23 4.68
N GLY A 26 -4.69 19.18 5.00
CA GLY A 26 -5.83 18.72 4.22
C GLY A 26 -5.47 18.24 2.81
N MET A 27 -4.25 17.75 2.60
CA MET A 27 -3.75 17.35 1.26
C MET A 27 -4.19 15.95 0.84
N TRP A 28 -4.57 15.08 1.77
CA TRP A 28 -5.00 13.73 1.43
C TRP A 28 -6.24 13.67 0.53
N PRO A 29 -7.37 14.38 0.84
CA PRO A 29 -8.56 14.28 0.00
C PRO A 29 -8.32 14.68 -1.46
N PRO A 30 -7.68 15.82 -1.78
CA PRO A 30 -7.42 16.17 -3.18
C PRO A 30 -6.51 15.17 -3.89
N VAL A 31 -5.47 14.63 -3.24
CA VAL A 31 -4.59 13.62 -3.84
C VAL A 31 -5.34 12.32 -4.09
N LEU A 32 -6.11 11.83 -3.10
CA LEU A 32 -6.88 10.60 -3.23
C LEU A 32 -8.00 10.69 -4.27
N SER A 33 -8.58 11.88 -4.48
CA SER A 33 -9.58 12.07 -5.54
C SER A 33 -8.98 11.87 -6.95
N LEU A 34 -7.69 12.15 -7.13
CA LEU A 34 -6.98 11.94 -8.40
C LEU A 34 -6.72 10.45 -8.70
N LEU A 35 -6.96 9.53 -7.76
CA LEU A 35 -6.93 8.09 -8.02
C LEU A 35 -8.23 7.58 -8.67
N GLU A 36 -9.22 8.43 -8.83
CA GLU A 36 -10.53 8.06 -9.38
C GLU A 36 -10.57 8.36 -10.88
N PRO A 37 -10.74 7.35 -11.77
CA PRO A 37 -10.69 7.55 -13.23
C PRO A 37 -11.73 8.54 -13.78
N HIS A 38 -12.85 8.74 -13.06
CA HIS A 38 -13.86 9.73 -13.44
C HIS A 38 -13.48 11.18 -13.07
N VAL A 39 -12.52 11.37 -12.17
CA VAL A 39 -11.96 12.67 -11.77
C VAL A 39 -10.72 13.00 -12.60
N ALA A 40 -9.85 12.00 -12.81
CA ALA A 40 -8.63 12.12 -13.60
C ALA A 40 -8.70 11.20 -14.81
N SER A 41 -9.14 11.73 -15.96
CA SER A 41 -9.21 10.98 -17.22
C SER A 41 -7.83 10.76 -17.87
N ASP A 42 -6.83 11.57 -17.53
CA ASP A 42 -5.46 11.41 -17.99
C ASP A 42 -4.73 10.36 -17.11
N GLU A 43 -4.35 9.23 -17.72
CA GLU A 43 -3.63 8.15 -17.04
C GLU A 43 -2.35 8.63 -16.34
N ARG A 44 -1.65 9.61 -16.90
CA ARG A 44 -0.43 10.16 -16.29
C ARG A 44 -0.71 10.79 -14.92
N ILE A 45 -1.89 11.39 -14.73
CA ILE A 45 -2.31 11.95 -13.43
C ILE A 45 -2.59 10.82 -12.44
N LEU A 46 -3.28 9.76 -12.86
CA LEU A 46 -3.51 8.57 -12.02
C LEU A 46 -2.19 7.93 -11.57
N VAL A 47 -1.25 7.78 -12.50
CA VAL A 47 0.10 7.24 -12.23
C VAL A 47 0.85 8.11 -11.23
N ALA A 48 0.88 9.42 -11.43
CA ALA A 48 1.55 10.37 -10.54
C ALA A 48 0.90 10.42 -9.15
N ALA A 49 -0.43 10.44 -9.08
CA ALA A 49 -1.15 10.41 -7.79
C ALA A 49 -0.90 9.11 -7.02
N ALA A 50 -0.90 7.96 -7.70
CA ALA A 50 -0.55 6.68 -7.07
C ALA A 50 0.90 6.68 -6.56
N TRP A 51 1.80 7.33 -7.26
CA TRP A 51 3.19 7.50 -6.83
C TRP A 51 3.29 8.35 -5.57
N VAL A 52 2.67 9.53 -5.54
CA VAL A 52 2.61 10.39 -4.35
C VAL A 52 2.10 9.61 -3.13
N VAL A 53 0.99 8.88 -3.27
CA VAL A 53 0.43 8.09 -2.16
C VAL A 53 1.42 7.03 -1.69
N GLY A 54 2.01 6.27 -2.61
CA GLY A 54 2.99 5.22 -2.29
C GLY A 54 4.21 5.77 -1.56
N THR A 55 4.76 6.89 -2.00
CA THR A 55 5.92 7.55 -1.38
C THR A 55 5.59 8.09 0.01
N ALA A 56 4.45 8.75 0.17
CA ALA A 56 4.03 9.31 1.45
C ALA A 56 3.84 8.25 2.55
N VAL A 57 3.37 7.05 2.21
CA VAL A 57 3.14 5.96 3.17
C VAL A 57 4.34 5.02 3.33
N GLN A 58 5.39 5.18 2.53
CA GLN A 58 6.54 4.28 2.55
C GLN A 58 7.30 4.36 3.88
N ASN A 59 7.34 3.25 4.62
CA ASN A 59 7.97 3.16 5.95
C ASN A 59 7.48 4.25 6.93
N ASN A 60 6.22 4.66 6.83
CA ASN A 60 5.62 5.72 7.62
C ASN A 60 4.24 5.27 8.13
N ASP A 61 4.23 4.70 9.33
CA ASP A 61 3.03 4.13 9.98
C ASP A 61 1.92 5.18 10.22
N LYS A 62 2.29 6.43 10.52
CA LYS A 62 1.33 7.53 10.66
C LYS A 62 0.61 7.82 9.34
N ALA A 63 1.37 7.96 8.27
CA ALA A 63 0.79 8.20 6.94
C ALA A 63 -0.01 6.98 6.46
N GLN A 64 0.44 5.73 6.73
CA GLN A 64 -0.32 4.51 6.45
C GLN A 64 -1.68 4.53 7.16
N ALA A 65 -1.71 4.87 8.45
CA ALA A 65 -2.95 4.94 9.23
C ALA A 65 -3.93 5.97 8.66
N VAL A 66 -3.44 7.18 8.33
CA VAL A 66 -4.26 8.25 7.75
C VAL A 66 -4.79 7.84 6.38
N ALA A 67 -3.92 7.37 5.48
CA ALA A 67 -4.32 6.93 4.14
C ALA A 67 -5.38 5.81 4.20
N LEU A 68 -5.21 4.85 5.12
CA LEU A 68 -6.16 3.76 5.33
C LEU A 68 -7.52 4.30 5.78
N SER A 69 -7.55 5.20 6.76
CA SER A 69 -8.78 5.83 7.29
C SER A 69 -9.53 6.65 6.24
N LYS A 70 -8.81 7.18 5.24
CA LYS A 70 -9.37 7.96 4.14
C LYS A 70 -9.70 7.12 2.89
N ASN A 71 -9.77 5.80 3.02
CA ASN A 71 -10.13 4.88 1.94
C ASN A 71 -9.16 4.93 0.74
N ALA A 72 -7.86 5.10 0.98
CA ALA A 72 -6.86 5.02 -0.09
C ALA A 72 -6.80 3.62 -0.71
N LEU A 73 -6.86 2.58 0.12
CA LEU A 73 -6.68 1.20 -0.32
C LEU A 73 -7.70 0.73 -1.38
N PRO A 74 -9.03 0.91 -1.22
CA PRO A 74 -9.98 0.56 -2.28
C PRO A 74 -9.74 1.33 -3.57
N ARG A 75 -9.36 2.61 -3.51
CA ARG A 75 -9.04 3.41 -4.70
C ARG A 75 -7.81 2.89 -5.44
N ILE A 76 -6.75 2.54 -4.71
CA ILE A 76 -5.56 1.93 -5.32
C ILE A 76 -5.90 0.59 -5.98
N LEU A 77 -6.76 -0.23 -5.34
CA LEU A 77 -7.18 -1.51 -5.90
C LEU A 77 -7.98 -1.38 -7.21
N THR A 78 -8.74 -0.31 -7.41
CA THR A 78 -9.46 -0.08 -8.69
C THR A 78 -8.51 0.26 -9.84
N LEU A 79 -7.31 0.77 -9.56
CA LEU A 79 -6.31 1.05 -10.60
C LEU A 79 -5.74 -0.22 -11.24
N LEU A 80 -5.95 -1.40 -10.62
CA LEU A 80 -5.52 -2.69 -11.13
C LEU A 80 -6.56 -3.37 -12.04
N ASP A 81 -7.72 -2.77 -12.25
CA ASP A 81 -8.82 -3.38 -13.02
C ASP A 81 -8.52 -3.42 -14.53
N ASP A 82 -7.72 -2.50 -15.03
CA ASP A 82 -7.28 -2.48 -16.43
C ASP A 82 -5.80 -2.90 -16.52
N VAL A 83 -5.58 -4.19 -16.72
CA VAL A 83 -4.24 -4.79 -16.80
C VAL A 83 -3.43 -4.34 -18.03
N SER A 84 -4.06 -3.68 -19.01
CA SER A 84 -3.39 -3.13 -20.19
C SER A 84 -2.61 -1.86 -19.86
N LYS A 85 -2.95 -1.17 -18.78
CA LYS A 85 -2.31 0.06 -18.31
C LYS A 85 -1.08 -0.25 -17.45
N GLU A 86 0.01 -0.64 -18.10
CA GLU A 86 1.22 -1.10 -17.44
C GLU A 86 1.79 -0.11 -16.42
N ALA A 87 1.91 1.16 -16.81
CA ALA A 87 2.47 2.21 -15.94
C ALA A 87 1.61 2.40 -14.69
N LEU A 88 0.28 2.40 -14.86
CA LEU A 88 -0.68 2.53 -13.78
C LEU A 88 -0.64 1.33 -12.84
N CYS A 89 -0.70 0.10 -13.39
CA CYS A 89 -0.56 -1.13 -12.59
C CYS A 89 0.75 -1.15 -11.80
N SER A 90 1.86 -0.74 -12.43
CA SER A 90 3.17 -0.68 -11.79
C SER A 90 3.19 0.25 -10.58
N LYS A 91 2.61 1.44 -10.68
CA LYS A 91 2.55 2.40 -9.56
C LYS A 91 1.50 2.01 -8.52
N ALA A 92 0.39 1.43 -8.91
CA ALA A 92 -0.59 0.88 -7.97
C ALA A 92 0.01 -0.25 -7.12
N VAL A 93 0.76 -1.18 -7.71
CA VAL A 93 1.47 -2.23 -6.96
C VAL A 93 2.53 -1.64 -6.03
N TYR A 94 3.24 -0.60 -6.45
CA TYR A 94 4.17 0.13 -5.58
C TYR A 94 3.45 0.73 -4.36
N ALA A 95 2.35 1.44 -4.59
CA ALA A 95 1.56 2.03 -3.51
C ALA A 95 0.97 0.96 -2.57
N LEU A 96 0.48 -0.17 -3.10
CA LEU A 96 0.04 -1.31 -2.29
C LEU A 96 1.17 -1.87 -1.44
N SER A 97 2.35 -2.07 -2.01
CA SER A 97 3.53 -2.56 -1.28
C SER A 97 3.85 -1.67 -0.08
N ALA A 98 3.84 -0.35 -0.28
CA ALA A 98 4.10 0.63 0.77
C ALA A 98 2.99 0.67 1.83
N MET A 99 1.71 0.57 1.41
CA MET A 99 0.56 0.53 2.31
C MET A 99 0.50 -0.71 3.20
N LEU A 100 0.87 -1.88 2.66
CA LEU A 100 0.73 -3.18 3.33
C LEU A 100 1.95 -3.56 4.18
N LYS A 101 3.10 -2.90 3.93
CA LYS A 101 4.35 -3.24 4.60
C LYS A 101 4.29 -2.96 6.10
N HIS A 102 4.47 -4.01 6.91
CA HIS A 102 4.47 -3.94 8.39
C HIS A 102 3.22 -3.28 9.00
N TYR A 103 2.10 -3.29 8.28
CA TYR A 103 0.85 -2.68 8.73
C TYR A 103 -0.32 -3.68 8.68
N PRO A 104 -0.53 -4.49 9.75
CA PRO A 104 -1.52 -5.57 9.77
C PRO A 104 -2.95 -5.14 9.48
N ALA A 105 -3.36 -3.93 9.93
CA ALA A 105 -4.70 -3.40 9.66
C ALA A 105 -4.94 -3.20 8.14
N ALA A 106 -3.94 -2.73 7.40
CA ALA A 106 -4.03 -2.62 5.96
C ALA A 106 -4.12 -3.98 5.27
N VAL A 107 -3.35 -4.98 5.74
CA VAL A 107 -3.42 -6.36 5.20
C VAL A 107 -4.80 -6.97 5.46
N GLN A 108 -5.40 -6.74 6.63
CA GLN A 108 -6.75 -7.19 6.94
C GLN A 108 -7.79 -6.54 6.01
N GLN A 109 -7.74 -5.23 5.81
CA GLN A 109 -8.63 -4.52 4.89
C GLN A 109 -8.40 -4.97 3.44
N PHE A 110 -7.15 -5.16 3.00
CA PHE A 110 -6.80 -5.68 1.68
C PHE A 110 -7.45 -7.05 1.44
N THR A 111 -7.43 -7.93 2.44
CA THR A 111 -8.06 -9.25 2.37
C THR A 111 -9.58 -9.13 2.22
N SER A 112 -10.22 -8.27 3.03
CA SER A 112 -11.68 -8.06 2.96
C SER A 112 -12.14 -7.43 1.64
N LEU A 113 -11.28 -6.67 0.98
CA LEU A 113 -11.50 -6.07 -0.33
C LEU A 113 -11.14 -6.99 -1.51
N HIS A 114 -10.95 -8.29 -1.27
CA HIS A 114 -10.54 -9.27 -2.29
C HIS A 114 -9.22 -8.93 -3.00
N GLY A 115 -8.30 -8.24 -2.32
CA GLY A 115 -7.03 -7.81 -2.88
C GLY A 115 -6.17 -8.97 -3.39
N TRP A 116 -6.21 -10.14 -2.76
CA TRP A 116 -5.50 -11.34 -3.21
C TRP A 116 -5.95 -11.80 -4.59
N SER A 117 -7.27 -11.81 -4.84
CA SER A 117 -7.83 -12.17 -6.15
C SER A 117 -7.41 -11.17 -7.23
N LYS A 118 -7.32 -9.88 -6.90
CA LYS A 118 -6.81 -8.85 -7.82
C LYS A 118 -5.33 -9.05 -8.16
N LEU A 119 -4.48 -9.37 -7.20
CA LEU A 119 -3.07 -9.69 -7.48
C LEU A 119 -2.93 -10.96 -8.30
N GLN A 120 -3.74 -11.98 -8.04
CA GLN A 120 -3.77 -13.20 -8.84
C GLN A 120 -4.17 -12.92 -10.30
N ALA A 121 -5.23 -12.14 -10.51
CA ALA A 121 -5.67 -11.73 -11.84
C ALA A 121 -4.58 -10.92 -12.58
N LEU A 122 -3.91 -10.01 -11.86
CA LEU A 122 -2.81 -9.22 -12.41
C LEU A 122 -1.65 -10.12 -12.84
N LEU A 123 -1.24 -11.10 -12.03
CA LEU A 123 -0.20 -12.08 -12.41
C LEU A 123 -0.56 -12.90 -13.64
N ALA A 124 -1.84 -13.30 -13.75
CA ALA A 124 -2.31 -14.14 -14.85
C ALA A 124 -2.40 -13.37 -16.18
N HIS A 125 -2.81 -12.12 -16.15
CA HIS A 125 -3.25 -11.40 -17.34
C HIS A 125 -2.38 -10.21 -17.73
N VAL A 126 -1.59 -9.62 -16.83
CA VAL A 126 -0.74 -8.47 -17.18
C VAL A 126 0.37 -8.90 -18.15
N PRO A 127 0.54 -8.22 -19.28
CA PRO A 127 1.58 -8.57 -20.25
C PRO A 127 2.99 -8.29 -19.73
N SER A 128 3.14 -7.25 -18.93
CA SER A 128 4.42 -6.73 -18.47
C SER A 128 5.13 -7.65 -17.47
N LEU A 129 6.31 -8.12 -17.83
CA LEU A 129 7.19 -8.85 -16.92
C LEU A 129 7.63 -7.98 -15.72
N GLY A 130 7.78 -6.68 -15.93
CA GLY A 130 8.13 -5.72 -14.88
C GLY A 130 7.07 -5.65 -13.78
N VAL A 131 5.80 -5.58 -14.17
CA VAL A 131 4.67 -5.59 -13.22
C VAL A 131 4.58 -6.94 -12.51
N ARG A 132 4.69 -8.07 -13.24
CA ARG A 132 4.69 -9.42 -12.62
C ARG A 132 5.77 -9.57 -11.54
N ARG A 133 6.99 -9.07 -11.80
CA ARG A 133 8.08 -9.08 -10.81
C ARG A 133 7.74 -8.27 -9.56
N LYS A 134 7.13 -7.10 -9.71
CA LYS A 134 6.69 -6.27 -8.57
C LYS A 134 5.61 -6.98 -7.75
N VAL A 135 4.65 -7.63 -8.40
CA VAL A 135 3.61 -8.42 -7.70
C VAL A 135 4.24 -9.60 -6.96
N ALA A 136 5.15 -10.33 -7.59
CA ALA A 136 5.85 -11.45 -6.95
C ALA A 136 6.66 -10.97 -5.73
N PHE A 137 7.33 -9.80 -5.84
CA PHE A 137 8.04 -9.19 -4.72
C PHE A 137 7.10 -8.83 -3.57
N LEU A 138 5.95 -8.20 -3.87
CA LEU A 138 4.93 -7.89 -2.88
C LEU A 138 4.42 -9.14 -2.17
N LEU A 139 4.09 -10.20 -2.92
CA LEU A 139 3.64 -11.47 -2.34
C LEU A 139 4.68 -12.08 -1.41
N ASN A 140 5.95 -12.12 -1.85
CA ASN A 140 7.06 -12.61 -1.02
C ASN A 140 7.21 -11.79 0.27
N GLN A 141 7.14 -10.47 0.18
CA GLN A 141 7.18 -9.57 1.34
C GLN A 141 6.06 -9.87 2.35
N LEU A 142 4.84 -10.06 1.88
CA LEU A 142 3.69 -10.37 2.75
C LEU A 142 3.78 -11.76 3.39
N LEU A 143 4.31 -12.75 2.66
CA LEU A 143 4.58 -14.09 3.20
C LEU A 143 5.63 -14.06 4.30
N LEU A 144 6.73 -13.33 4.11
CA LEU A 144 7.77 -13.18 5.14
C LEU A 144 7.21 -12.49 6.39
N GLN A 145 6.45 -11.43 6.24
CA GLN A 145 5.81 -10.74 7.38
C GLN A 145 4.83 -11.66 8.13
N ALA A 146 4.05 -12.48 7.41
CA ALA A 146 3.12 -13.43 8.04
C ALA A 146 3.88 -14.50 8.85
N ARG A 147 5.00 -15.01 8.32
CA ARG A 147 5.87 -15.97 9.01
C ARG A 147 6.46 -15.36 10.29
N ASP A 148 7.05 -14.18 10.19
CA ASP A 148 7.68 -13.49 11.32
C ASP A 148 6.65 -13.21 12.44
N ALA A 149 5.41 -12.84 12.07
CA ALA A 149 4.31 -12.65 13.01
C ALA A 149 3.87 -13.96 13.71
N GLN A 150 3.95 -15.10 13.02
CA GLN A 150 3.67 -16.41 13.62
C GLN A 150 4.79 -16.83 14.58
N GLU A 151 6.03 -16.68 14.20
CA GLU A 151 7.20 -17.01 15.05
C GLU A 151 7.20 -16.19 16.34
N ALA A 152 6.87 -14.88 16.26
CA ALA A 152 6.75 -14.00 17.42
C ALA A 152 5.66 -14.48 18.40
N LYS A 153 4.51 -14.94 17.89
CA LYS A 153 3.41 -15.50 18.73
C LYS A 153 3.83 -16.79 19.44
N HIS A 154 4.55 -17.67 18.77
CA HIS A 154 5.03 -18.92 19.36
C HIS A 154 6.06 -18.66 20.47
N THR A 155 6.96 -17.70 20.28
CA THR A 155 7.97 -17.34 21.29
C THR A 155 7.33 -16.72 22.52
N THR A 156 6.35 -15.84 22.36
CA THR A 156 5.64 -15.19 23.48
C THR A 156 4.77 -16.20 24.25
N GLY A 157 4.12 -17.14 23.58
CA GLY A 157 3.33 -18.20 24.21
C GLY A 157 4.19 -19.20 25.01
N ALA A 158 5.42 -19.48 24.57
CA ALA A 158 6.35 -20.37 25.26
C ALA A 158 6.93 -19.75 26.55
N VAL A 159 7.03 -18.42 26.65
CA VAL A 159 7.48 -17.72 27.86
C VAL A 159 6.37 -17.66 28.90
N ALA A 160 5.13 -17.41 28.49
CA ALA A 160 3.98 -17.34 29.42
C ALA A 160 3.64 -18.71 30.08
N GLY A 161 4.08 -19.83 29.51
CA GLY A 161 3.86 -21.17 30.09
C GLY A 161 4.88 -21.62 31.13
N ARG A 162 5.93 -20.83 31.43
CA ARG A 162 7.00 -21.24 32.36
C ARG A 162 6.89 -20.65 33.77
N ASP A 163 5.97 -19.74 34.05
CA ASP A 163 5.78 -19.08 35.34
C ASP A 163 4.58 -19.63 36.11
N LEU A 164 4.48 -20.95 36.29
CA LEU A 164 3.65 -21.51 37.33
C LEU A 164 4.56 -22.04 38.45
N PRO A 165 4.59 -21.38 39.62
CA PRO A 165 5.28 -21.95 40.78
C PRO A 165 4.57 -23.22 41.20
N ALA A 166 5.33 -24.29 41.40
CA ALA A 166 4.86 -25.53 42.01
C ALA A 166 4.30 -25.19 43.41
N ALA A 167 3.00 -25.45 43.58
CA ALA A 167 2.37 -25.40 44.91
C ALA A 167 2.96 -26.49 45.79
N SER A 168 3.55 -26.04 46.89
CA SER A 168 3.97 -26.88 48.03
C SER A 168 2.76 -27.15 48.91
#